data_5f2582fe99cf53ea10488de38c00ea08
#
_entry.id   5f2582fe99cf53ea10488de38c00ea08
#
_cell.length_a   1.000
_cell.length_b   1.000
_cell.length_c   1.000
_cell.angle_alpha   90.00
_cell.angle_beta   90.00
_cell.angle_gamma   90.00
#
_symmetry.space_group_name_H-M   'P 1'
#
loop_
_entity.id
_entity.type
_entity.pdbx_description
1 polymer ?
#
loop_
_entity_poly.entity_id
_entity_poly.type
_entity_poly.pdbx_seq_one_letter_code
_entity_poly.pdbx_strand_id
1 'polypeptide(L)'
;ISGGTYASLTKVMEQAFLDKKIYKVLTNPYGLNPKEKFEGDDLRDLKSIVYDEVSKNWIGPFIMAGINTKVVRRSNALNGYIYGKDFRYDEATICGKGLKGRIKGYLTAIPLLIMTAKPESFFKKIANKILPKPGEGPTKEQREKGFYNLKFYTTLKDGSRALGKVTGDMDPGYGSTSKMLGEAAVCLA
;
A
#
# COMPACT_ATOMS: atom_id res chain seq x y z
N ILE A 1 9.76 -6.96 -3.34
CA ILE A 1 8.51 -7.67 -3.73
C ILE A 1 8.87 -9.12 -4.01
N SER A 2 8.08 -10.07 -3.52
CA SER A 2 8.23 -11.48 -3.85
C SER A 2 7.55 -11.81 -5.18
N GLY A 3 7.98 -12.90 -5.80
CA GLY A 3 7.36 -13.41 -7.02
C GLY A 3 5.90 -13.78 -6.84
N GLY A 4 5.50 -14.29 -5.66
CA GLY A 4 4.11 -14.56 -5.33
C GLY A 4 3.24 -13.30 -5.29
N THR A 5 3.73 -12.23 -4.68
CA THR A 5 3.03 -10.93 -4.66
C THR A 5 2.87 -10.37 -6.08
N TYR A 6 3.93 -10.43 -6.89
CA TYR A 6 3.88 -9.95 -8.26
C TYR A 6 2.88 -10.76 -9.11
N ALA A 7 2.90 -12.09 -9.00
CA ALA A 7 1.99 -12.97 -9.73
C ALA A 7 0.52 -12.72 -9.33
N SER A 8 0.23 -12.62 -8.03
CA SER A 8 -1.13 -12.35 -7.52
C SER A 8 -1.66 -11.02 -8.01
N LEU A 9 -0.87 -9.94 -7.90
CA LEU A 9 -1.28 -8.62 -8.37
C LEU A 9 -1.48 -8.59 -9.89
N THR A 10 -0.60 -9.24 -10.64
CA THR A 10 -0.76 -9.35 -12.10
C THR A 10 -2.07 -10.05 -12.46
N LYS A 11 -2.38 -11.16 -11.79
CA LYS A 11 -3.61 -11.91 -12.04
C LYS A 11 -4.87 -11.11 -11.72
N VAL A 12 -4.88 -10.40 -10.60
CA VAL A 12 -5.99 -9.52 -10.22
C VAL A 12 -6.18 -8.40 -11.24
N MET A 13 -5.10 -7.79 -11.73
CA MET A 13 -5.17 -6.76 -12.76
C MET A 13 -5.70 -7.30 -14.09
N GLU A 14 -5.25 -8.49 -14.53
CA GLU A 14 -5.78 -9.15 -15.71
C GLU A 14 -7.29 -9.39 -15.61
N GLN A 15 -7.75 -9.90 -14.47
CA GLN A 15 -9.17 -10.09 -14.21
C GLN A 15 -9.94 -8.76 -14.24
N ALA A 16 -9.37 -7.69 -13.69
CA ALA A 16 -9.99 -6.38 -13.70
C ALA A 16 -10.11 -5.78 -15.12
N PHE A 17 -9.20 -6.11 -16.04
CA PHE A 17 -9.34 -5.72 -17.45
C PHE A 17 -10.49 -6.46 -18.16
N LEU A 18 -10.80 -7.68 -17.72
CA LEU A 18 -11.83 -8.54 -18.32
C LEU A 18 -13.21 -8.32 -17.68
N ASP A 19 -13.28 -7.99 -16.39
CA ASP A 19 -14.52 -7.83 -15.63
C ASP A 19 -14.65 -6.44 -15.01
N LYS A 20 -15.61 -5.67 -15.52
CA LYS A 20 -15.96 -4.34 -15.03
C LYS A 20 -16.36 -4.31 -13.54
N LYS A 21 -16.91 -5.41 -13.00
CA LYS A 21 -17.28 -5.49 -11.57
C LYS A 21 -16.03 -5.52 -10.70
N ILE A 22 -15.04 -6.35 -11.08
CA ILE A 22 -13.74 -6.41 -10.40
C ILE A 22 -13.05 -5.05 -10.48
N TYR A 23 -13.01 -4.45 -11.68
CA TYR A 23 -12.45 -3.12 -11.87
C TYR A 23 -13.10 -2.08 -10.95
N LYS A 24 -14.43 -2.07 -10.84
CA LYS A 24 -15.17 -1.17 -9.95
C LYS A 24 -14.80 -1.34 -8.49
N VAL A 25 -14.66 -2.57 -8.01
CA VAL A 25 -14.22 -2.87 -6.63
C VAL A 25 -12.79 -2.37 -6.38
N LEU A 26 -11.89 -2.59 -7.33
CA LEU A 26 -10.48 -2.16 -7.19
C LEU A 26 -10.31 -0.65 -7.22
N THR A 27 -11.15 0.07 -7.95
CA THR A 27 -11.06 1.53 -8.10
C THR A 27 -11.89 2.31 -7.09
N ASN A 28 -12.83 1.66 -6.40
CA ASN A 28 -13.60 2.28 -5.32
C ASN A 28 -12.77 2.25 -4.02
N PRO A 29 -12.53 3.39 -3.35
CA PRO A 29 -11.88 3.44 -2.04
C PRO A 29 -12.54 2.54 -0.99
N TYR A 30 -13.84 2.38 -1.06
CA TYR A 30 -14.67 1.57 -0.15
C TYR A 30 -15.07 0.20 -0.74
N GLY A 31 -14.42 -0.23 -1.81
CA GLY A 31 -14.79 -1.44 -2.55
C GLY A 31 -14.79 -2.75 -1.75
N LEU A 32 -14.16 -2.77 -0.57
CA LEU A 32 -14.18 -3.90 0.35
C LEU A 32 -15.18 -3.73 1.52
N ASN A 33 -15.85 -2.58 1.65
CA ASN A 33 -16.84 -2.39 2.70
C ASN A 33 -18.05 -3.32 2.49
N PRO A 34 -18.71 -3.77 3.58
CA PRO A 34 -20.01 -4.43 3.47
C PRO A 34 -21.01 -3.53 2.73
N LYS A 35 -21.84 -4.10 1.87
CA LYS A 35 -22.78 -3.35 1.00
C LYS A 35 -23.71 -2.40 1.74
N GLU A 36 -24.06 -2.75 2.98
CA GLU A 36 -25.00 -2.01 3.82
C GLU A 36 -24.31 -0.94 4.69
N LYS A 37 -23.00 -0.78 4.55
CA LYS A 37 -22.22 0.16 5.33
C LYS A 37 -21.96 1.44 4.57
N PHE A 38 -21.90 2.54 5.34
CA PHE A 38 -21.62 3.87 4.82
C PHE A 38 -20.29 3.90 4.03
N GLU A 39 -20.30 4.60 2.91
CA GLU A 39 -19.12 4.99 2.14
C GLU A 39 -18.86 6.47 2.42
N GLY A 40 -17.65 6.82 2.88
CA GLY A 40 -17.27 8.20 3.17
C GLY A 40 -16.69 8.92 1.95
N ASP A 41 -16.17 10.13 2.19
CA ASP A 41 -15.60 11.02 1.17
C ASP A 41 -14.08 10.83 1.00
N ASP A 42 -13.56 9.65 1.32
CA ASP A 42 -12.12 9.42 1.21
C ASP A 42 -11.67 9.40 -0.25
N LEU A 43 -10.50 9.97 -0.48
CA LEU A 43 -9.95 10.10 -1.82
C LEU A 43 -9.35 8.77 -2.31
N ARG A 44 -9.15 8.69 -3.62
CA ARG A 44 -8.39 7.59 -4.22
C ARG A 44 -6.92 7.65 -3.81
N ASP A 45 -6.29 6.49 -3.72
CA ASP A 45 -4.86 6.37 -3.42
C ASP A 45 -4.00 7.25 -4.33
N LEU A 46 -2.90 7.75 -3.79
CA LEU A 46 -1.95 8.60 -4.49
C LEU A 46 -1.36 7.87 -5.72
N LYS A 47 -1.47 8.51 -6.89
CA LYS A 47 -0.94 7.97 -8.16
C LYS A 47 0.24 8.73 -8.73
N SER A 48 0.51 9.91 -8.20
CA SER A 48 1.56 10.83 -8.67
C SER A 48 2.45 11.26 -7.51
N ILE A 49 3.56 11.90 -7.86
CA ILE A 49 4.48 12.47 -6.88
C ILE A 49 3.96 13.86 -6.51
N VAL A 50 3.85 14.12 -5.22
CA VAL A 50 3.43 15.42 -4.70
C VAL A 50 4.34 15.86 -3.55
N TYR A 51 4.42 17.15 -3.31
CA TYR A 51 5.02 17.67 -2.08
C TYR A 51 3.96 17.67 -1.00
N ASP A 52 4.25 17.00 0.10
CA ASP A 52 3.34 16.90 1.24
C ASP A 52 3.69 17.93 2.31
N GLU A 53 2.77 18.85 2.55
CA GLU A 53 2.94 19.95 3.51
C GLU A 53 2.95 19.48 4.97
N VAL A 54 2.39 18.31 5.26
CA VAL A 54 2.34 17.76 6.62
C VAL A 54 3.70 17.17 7.00
N SER A 55 4.23 16.28 6.19
CA SER A 55 5.54 15.65 6.41
C SER A 55 6.71 16.54 5.97
N LYS A 56 6.46 17.63 5.20
CA LYS A 56 7.47 18.49 4.57
C LYS A 56 8.44 17.70 3.68
N ASN A 57 7.93 16.71 2.98
CA ASN A 57 8.69 15.86 2.06
C ASN A 57 7.97 15.70 0.72
N TRP A 58 8.72 15.33 -0.32
CA TRP A 58 8.15 14.72 -1.50
C TRP A 58 7.68 13.31 -1.13
N ILE A 59 6.47 13.00 -1.52
CA ILE A 59 5.87 11.67 -1.36
C ILE A 59 5.49 11.13 -2.73
N GLY A 60 5.55 9.83 -2.87
CA GLY A 60 5.18 9.11 -4.07
C GLY A 60 4.24 7.94 -3.77
N PRO A 61 3.68 7.31 -4.80
CA PRO A 61 2.79 6.18 -4.64
C PRO A 61 3.41 5.05 -3.81
N PHE A 62 2.62 4.46 -2.94
CA PHE A 62 2.98 3.24 -2.23
C PHE A 62 2.24 2.06 -2.85
N ILE A 63 2.99 1.03 -3.26
CA ILE A 63 2.47 -0.07 -4.06
C ILE A 63 1.36 -0.87 -3.35
N MET A 64 1.40 -0.94 -2.02
CA MET A 64 0.40 -1.66 -1.22
C MET A 64 -0.79 -0.79 -0.81
N ALA A 65 -0.74 0.53 -1.01
CA ALA A 65 -1.81 1.45 -0.63
C ALA A 65 -3.18 1.00 -1.15
N GLY A 66 -3.24 0.58 -2.42
CA GLY A 66 -4.49 0.15 -3.04
C GLY A 66 -5.20 -1.04 -2.37
N ILE A 67 -4.50 -1.79 -1.52
CA ILE A 67 -5.08 -2.87 -0.71
C ILE A 67 -5.22 -2.41 0.74
N ASN A 68 -4.15 -1.90 1.33
CA ASN A 68 -4.09 -1.53 2.74
C ASN A 68 -5.16 -0.51 3.14
N THR A 69 -5.31 0.55 2.34
CA THR A 69 -6.29 1.62 2.61
C THR A 69 -7.72 1.08 2.64
N LYS A 70 -8.06 0.12 1.75
CA LYS A 70 -9.36 -0.53 1.73
C LYS A 70 -9.59 -1.44 2.95
N VAL A 71 -8.55 -2.14 3.41
CA VAL A 71 -8.61 -2.97 4.61
C VAL A 71 -8.86 -2.11 5.85
N VAL A 72 -8.17 -0.97 5.97
CA VAL A 72 -8.37 -0.02 7.09
C VAL A 72 -9.79 0.55 7.08
N ARG A 73 -10.31 0.98 5.93
CA ARG A 73 -11.69 1.48 5.79
C ARG A 73 -12.72 0.40 6.11
N ARG A 74 -12.51 -0.83 5.63
CA ARG A 74 -13.34 -1.98 5.98
C ARG A 74 -13.33 -2.27 7.48
N SER A 75 -12.16 -2.24 8.11
CA SER A 75 -12.02 -2.43 9.56
C SER A 75 -12.80 -1.38 10.34
N ASN A 76 -12.69 -0.10 9.97
CA ASN A 76 -13.47 0.98 10.56
C ASN A 76 -14.99 0.72 10.43
N ALA A 77 -15.46 0.33 9.23
CA ALA A 77 -16.86 0.04 8.99
C ALA A 77 -17.37 -1.16 9.83
N LEU A 78 -16.60 -2.24 9.92
CA LEU A 78 -16.97 -3.43 10.69
C LEU A 78 -17.03 -3.15 12.19
N ASN A 79 -16.17 -2.27 12.69
CA ASN A 79 -16.14 -1.85 14.12
C ASN A 79 -17.10 -0.67 14.43
N GLY A 80 -18.12 -0.43 13.60
CA GLY A 80 -19.12 0.61 13.86
C GLY A 80 -18.58 2.04 13.76
N TYR A 81 -17.51 2.24 12.96
CA TYR A 81 -16.89 3.56 12.71
C TYR A 81 -16.24 4.18 13.95
N ILE A 82 -15.51 3.39 14.73
CA ILE A 82 -14.80 3.86 15.93
C ILE A 82 -13.83 5.02 15.65
N TYR A 83 -13.28 5.09 14.44
CA TYR A 83 -12.42 6.21 14.00
C TYR A 83 -13.21 7.42 13.47
N GLY A 84 -14.54 7.32 13.42
CA GLY A 84 -15.44 8.31 12.81
C GLY A 84 -15.84 7.94 11.38
N LYS A 85 -17.01 8.47 10.94
CA LYS A 85 -17.46 8.32 9.55
C LYS A 85 -16.71 9.24 8.59
N ASP A 86 -16.18 10.33 9.11
CA ASP A 86 -15.35 11.32 8.44
C ASP A 86 -13.85 10.98 8.45
N PHE A 87 -13.49 9.80 8.94
CA PHE A 87 -12.12 9.31 8.98
C PHE A 87 -11.56 9.15 7.57
N ARG A 88 -10.42 9.80 7.32
CA ARG A 88 -9.66 9.70 6.07
C ARG A 88 -8.33 9.02 6.31
N TYR A 89 -7.97 8.13 5.41
CA TYR A 89 -6.73 7.36 5.50
C TYR A 89 -6.09 7.21 4.13
N ASP A 90 -4.81 7.50 4.04
CA ASP A 90 -3.99 7.36 2.83
C ASP A 90 -2.60 6.83 3.19
N GLU A 91 -1.93 6.24 2.21
CA GLU A 91 -0.57 5.72 2.34
C GLU A 91 0.31 6.21 1.20
N ALA A 92 1.53 6.61 1.54
CA ALA A 92 2.50 7.08 0.58
C ALA A 92 3.94 6.70 0.97
N THR A 93 4.83 6.69 -0.01
CA THR A 93 6.27 6.51 0.22
C THR A 93 6.94 7.86 0.41
N ILE A 94 7.62 8.07 1.55
CA ILE A 94 8.42 9.28 1.78
C ILE A 94 9.67 9.21 0.92
N CYS A 95 9.83 10.17 0.02
CA CYS A 95 10.93 10.24 -0.93
C CYS A 95 12.05 11.19 -0.50
N GLY A 96 11.75 12.12 0.43
CA GLY A 96 12.72 13.07 0.97
C GLY A 96 12.48 14.51 0.51
N LYS A 97 13.43 15.39 0.81
CA LYS A 97 13.32 16.82 0.55
C LYS A 97 13.99 17.25 -0.77
N GLY A 98 13.61 18.42 -1.28
CA GLY A 98 14.25 19.08 -2.40
C GLY A 98 14.23 18.27 -3.71
N LEU A 99 15.12 18.59 -4.63
CA LEU A 99 15.21 17.97 -5.96
C LEU A 99 15.51 16.46 -5.88
N LYS A 100 16.37 16.03 -4.96
CA LYS A 100 16.68 14.61 -4.75
C LYS A 100 15.44 13.81 -4.33
N GLY A 101 14.63 14.36 -3.43
CA GLY A 101 13.36 13.74 -3.02
C GLY A 101 12.38 13.64 -4.20
N ARG A 102 12.28 14.68 -5.01
CA ARG A 102 11.44 14.68 -6.21
C ARG A 102 11.85 13.60 -7.22
N ILE A 103 13.16 13.49 -7.52
CA ILE A 103 13.67 12.45 -8.43
C ILE A 103 13.39 11.06 -7.87
N LYS A 104 13.66 10.84 -6.58
CA LYS A 104 13.36 9.56 -5.91
C LYS A 104 11.87 9.22 -6.01
N GLY A 105 10.99 10.22 -5.89
CA GLY A 105 9.56 10.04 -6.07
C GLY A 105 9.20 9.46 -7.43
N TYR A 106 9.79 9.96 -8.53
CA TYR A 106 9.56 9.38 -9.86
C TYR A 106 9.99 7.91 -9.93
N LEU A 107 11.07 7.54 -9.27
CA LEU A 107 11.53 6.15 -9.23
C LEU A 107 10.54 5.25 -8.47
N THR A 108 9.86 5.75 -7.44
CA THR A 108 8.84 4.97 -6.71
C THR A 108 7.57 4.73 -7.51
N ALA A 109 7.27 5.55 -8.52
CA ALA A 109 6.11 5.38 -9.39
C ALA A 109 6.33 4.29 -10.46
N ILE A 110 7.58 3.97 -10.82
CA ILE A 110 7.89 3.00 -11.87
C ILE A 110 7.28 1.62 -11.60
N PRO A 111 7.43 1.00 -10.42
CA PRO A 111 6.82 -0.29 -10.14
C PRO A 111 5.29 -0.28 -10.29
N LEU A 112 4.64 0.81 -9.86
CA LEU A 112 3.19 0.94 -9.98
C LEU A 112 2.77 1.04 -11.46
N LEU A 113 3.48 1.83 -12.27
CA LEU A 113 3.23 1.94 -13.71
C LEU A 113 3.37 0.58 -14.42
N ILE A 114 4.41 -0.17 -14.08
CA ILE A 114 4.63 -1.52 -14.64
C ILE A 114 3.48 -2.46 -14.24
N MET A 115 3.06 -2.43 -12.99
CA MET A 115 2.02 -3.33 -12.49
C MET A 115 0.64 -3.02 -13.05
N THR A 116 0.34 -1.74 -13.29
CA THR A 116 -0.93 -1.29 -13.87
C THR A 116 -0.94 -1.27 -15.40
N ALA A 117 0.19 -1.57 -16.04
CA ALA A 117 0.29 -1.64 -17.49
C ALA A 117 -0.52 -2.82 -18.06
N LYS A 118 -1.04 -2.65 -19.29
CA LYS A 118 -1.75 -3.72 -20.00
C LYS A 118 -0.86 -4.96 -20.15
N PRO A 119 -1.43 -6.18 -20.08
CA PRO A 119 -0.67 -7.44 -20.16
C PRO A 119 0.27 -7.53 -21.38
N GLU A 120 -0.16 -7.00 -22.54
CA GLU A 120 0.60 -7.07 -23.79
C GLU A 120 1.66 -5.97 -23.93
N SER A 121 1.75 -5.04 -22.96
CA SER A 121 2.67 -3.90 -23.07
C SER A 121 4.13 -4.35 -23.05
N PHE A 122 4.98 -3.62 -23.78
CA PHE A 122 6.43 -3.84 -23.79
C PHE A 122 7.04 -3.77 -22.37
N PHE A 123 6.58 -2.84 -21.56
CA PHE A 123 7.03 -2.71 -20.17
C PHE A 123 6.70 -3.94 -19.33
N LYS A 124 5.54 -4.57 -19.53
CA LYS A 124 5.14 -5.79 -18.83
C LYS A 124 6.02 -6.98 -19.25
N LYS A 125 6.36 -7.07 -20.54
CA LYS A 125 7.27 -8.12 -21.05
C LYS A 125 8.67 -8.00 -20.45
N ILE A 126 9.21 -6.78 -20.30
CA ILE A 126 10.49 -6.55 -19.64
C ILE A 126 10.39 -6.89 -18.14
N ALA A 127 9.35 -6.43 -17.47
CA ALA A 127 9.15 -6.70 -16.04
C ALA A 127 9.10 -8.20 -15.73
N ASN A 128 8.42 -9.00 -16.53
CA ASN A 128 8.34 -10.45 -16.39
C ASN A 128 9.71 -11.16 -16.52
N LYS A 129 10.71 -10.51 -17.15
CA LYS A 129 12.07 -11.05 -17.24
C LYS A 129 12.95 -10.68 -16.05
N ILE A 130 12.67 -9.55 -15.40
CA ILE A 130 13.53 -8.96 -14.35
C ILE A 130 12.96 -9.23 -12.96
N LEU A 131 11.64 -9.27 -12.82
CA LEU A 131 10.98 -9.45 -11.52
C LEU A 131 11.02 -10.91 -11.08
N PRO A 132 11.04 -11.16 -9.74
CA PRO A 132 11.09 -12.50 -9.20
C PRO A 132 9.92 -13.37 -9.68
N LYS A 133 10.21 -14.63 -9.98
CA LYS A 133 9.19 -15.63 -10.34
C LYS A 133 8.44 -16.13 -9.10
N PRO A 134 7.24 -16.76 -9.27
CA PRO A 134 6.58 -17.45 -8.18
C PRO A 134 7.54 -18.42 -7.47
N GLY A 135 7.59 -18.36 -6.14
CA GLY A 135 8.53 -19.12 -5.32
C GLY A 135 9.85 -18.39 -5.02
N GLU A 136 10.18 -17.35 -5.76
CA GLU A 136 11.35 -16.51 -5.48
C GLU A 136 10.98 -15.34 -4.55
N GLY A 137 11.92 -14.96 -3.69
CA GLY A 137 11.73 -13.87 -2.73
C GLY A 137 13.07 -13.41 -2.16
N PRO A 138 13.06 -12.56 -1.11
CA PRO A 138 14.27 -12.10 -0.48
C PRO A 138 15.06 -13.26 0.13
N THR A 139 16.39 -13.22 0.01
CA THR A 139 17.27 -14.20 0.64
C THR A 139 17.16 -14.12 2.17
N LYS A 140 17.69 -15.15 2.88
CA LYS A 140 17.72 -15.15 4.35
C LYS A 140 18.39 -13.89 4.88
N GLU A 141 19.56 -13.54 4.32
CA GLU A 141 20.29 -12.34 4.70
C GLU A 141 19.52 -11.04 4.46
N GLN A 142 18.81 -10.92 3.31
CA GLN A 142 17.96 -9.76 3.03
C GLN A 142 16.79 -9.66 4.00
N ARG A 143 16.21 -10.79 4.44
CA ARG A 143 15.14 -10.79 5.44
C ARG A 143 15.64 -10.36 6.81
N GLU A 144 16.80 -10.84 7.24
CA GLU A 144 17.39 -10.54 8.54
C GLU A 144 17.94 -9.11 8.64
N LYS A 145 18.49 -8.56 7.54
CA LYS A 145 19.00 -7.17 7.47
C LYS A 145 17.93 -6.15 7.04
N GLY A 146 16.74 -6.63 6.73
CA GLY A 146 15.63 -5.78 6.35
C GLY A 146 15.15 -4.90 7.51
N PHE A 147 14.44 -3.84 7.19
CA PHE A 147 13.77 -2.99 8.19
C PHE A 147 12.60 -2.27 7.56
N TYR A 148 11.73 -1.74 8.41
CA TYR A 148 10.72 -0.78 7.99
C TYR A 148 10.57 0.35 9.01
N ASN A 149 10.08 1.48 8.52
CA ASN A 149 9.83 2.67 9.32
C ASN A 149 8.57 3.35 8.80
N LEU A 150 7.48 3.14 9.51
CA LEU A 150 6.19 3.76 9.22
C LEU A 150 6.04 5.02 10.08
N LYS A 151 5.62 6.11 9.47
CA LYS A 151 5.29 7.37 10.13
C LYS A 151 3.83 7.68 9.90
N PHE A 152 3.10 7.90 10.95
CA PHE A 152 1.70 8.23 10.93
C PHE A 152 1.55 9.71 11.23
N TYR A 153 1.12 10.48 10.26
CA TYR A 153 0.77 11.88 10.41
C TYR A 153 -0.73 11.98 10.52
N THR A 154 -1.24 12.56 11.59
CA THR A 154 -2.67 12.79 11.74
C THR A 154 -2.98 14.20 12.16
N THR A 155 -4.09 14.72 11.68
CA THR A 155 -4.68 15.96 12.13
C THR A 155 -5.98 15.62 12.84
N LEU A 156 -6.10 16.01 14.10
CA LEU A 156 -7.28 15.80 14.92
C LEU A 156 -8.38 16.82 14.58
N LYS A 157 -9.60 16.59 15.08
CA LYS A 157 -10.75 17.49 14.81
C LYS A 157 -10.55 18.91 15.33
N ASP A 158 -9.77 19.09 16.37
CA ASP A 158 -9.40 20.39 16.94
C ASP A 158 -8.27 21.10 16.16
N GLY A 159 -7.78 20.51 15.06
CA GLY A 159 -6.68 21.02 14.25
C GLY A 159 -5.29 20.68 14.79
N SER A 160 -5.18 20.05 15.95
CA SER A 160 -3.91 19.57 16.49
C SER A 160 -3.34 18.43 15.64
N ARG A 161 -2.02 18.27 15.67
CA ARG A 161 -1.33 17.24 14.89
C ARG A 161 -0.63 16.26 15.81
N ALA A 162 -0.73 14.99 15.47
CA ALA A 162 0.02 13.94 16.13
C ALA A 162 0.91 13.20 15.13
N LEU A 163 2.05 12.73 15.61
CA LEU A 163 3.01 11.92 14.86
C LEU A 163 3.23 10.60 15.59
N GLY A 164 2.84 9.51 14.94
CA GLY A 164 3.17 8.16 15.38
C GLY A 164 4.33 7.58 14.57
N LYS A 165 5.04 6.63 15.15
CA LYS A 165 6.11 5.89 14.49
C LYS A 165 6.05 4.42 14.86
N VAL A 166 6.13 3.55 13.83
CA VAL A 166 6.27 2.10 14.01
C VAL A 166 7.46 1.64 13.19
N THR A 167 8.35 0.89 13.82
CA THR A 167 9.56 0.36 13.16
C THR A 167 9.65 -1.14 13.36
N GLY A 168 10.31 -1.82 12.42
CA GLY A 168 10.71 -3.21 12.56
C GLY A 168 12.12 -3.41 12.06
N ASP A 169 12.78 -4.40 12.64
CA ASP A 169 14.18 -4.76 12.49
C ASP A 169 14.43 -5.90 11.49
N MET A 170 13.41 -6.31 10.78
CA MET A 170 13.44 -7.34 9.74
C MET A 170 12.64 -6.90 8.50
N ASP A 171 12.85 -7.61 7.40
CA ASP A 171 12.09 -7.45 6.18
C ASP A 171 10.57 -7.44 6.44
N PRO A 172 9.83 -6.42 5.97
CA PRO A 172 8.39 -6.31 6.20
C PRO A 172 7.56 -7.36 5.45
N GLY A 173 8.11 -7.97 4.40
CA GLY A 173 7.38 -8.93 3.57
C GLY A 173 7.24 -10.31 4.20
N TYR A 174 8.30 -10.81 4.83
CA TYR A 174 8.33 -12.14 5.41
C TYR A 174 8.85 -12.14 6.87
N GLY A 175 9.97 -11.52 7.13
CA GLY A 175 10.61 -11.55 8.44
C GLY A 175 9.71 -10.99 9.54
N SER A 176 9.30 -9.74 9.42
CA SER A 176 8.41 -9.10 10.39
C SER A 176 6.98 -9.65 10.31
N THR A 177 6.48 -9.99 9.12
CA THR A 177 5.13 -10.54 8.96
C THR A 177 4.99 -11.89 9.66
N SER A 178 6.00 -12.75 9.63
CA SER A 178 5.94 -14.03 10.35
C SER A 178 5.90 -13.86 11.87
N LYS A 179 6.65 -12.88 12.42
CA LYS A 179 6.56 -12.51 13.84
C LYS A 179 5.15 -12.00 14.18
N MET A 180 4.64 -11.05 13.43
CA MET A 180 3.30 -10.47 13.68
C MET A 180 2.19 -11.52 13.59
N LEU A 181 2.28 -12.44 12.63
CA LEU A 181 1.31 -13.52 12.50
C LEU A 181 1.37 -14.49 13.68
N GLY A 182 2.57 -14.85 14.13
CA GLY A 182 2.77 -15.70 15.30
C GLY A 182 2.21 -15.06 16.57
N GLU A 183 2.53 -13.80 16.82
CA GLU A 183 2.00 -13.06 17.98
C GLU A 183 0.49 -12.91 17.92
N ALA A 184 -0.09 -12.63 16.76
CA ALA A 184 -1.53 -12.56 16.59
C ALA A 184 -2.21 -13.91 16.88
N ALA A 185 -1.62 -15.01 16.46
CA ALA A 185 -2.14 -16.35 16.75
C ALA A 185 -2.12 -16.64 18.27
N VAL A 186 -1.04 -16.29 18.96
CA VAL A 186 -0.93 -16.43 20.42
C VAL A 186 -1.98 -15.56 21.14
N CYS A 187 -2.25 -14.35 20.67
CA CYS A 187 -3.28 -13.49 21.24
C CYS A 187 -4.72 -14.04 21.07
N LEU A 188 -4.93 -14.92 20.10
CA LEU A 188 -6.25 -15.51 19.82
C LEU A 188 -6.44 -16.88 20.50
N ALA A 189 -5.39 -17.47 21.03
CA ALA A 189 -5.41 -18.77 21.73
C ALA A 189 -5.74 -18.60 23.22
#